data_eab0a3f6ee8549c26d3fc7b6f01ee003
#
_entry.id   eab0a3f6ee8549c26d3fc7b6f01ee003
#
_cell.length_a   1.000
_cell.length_b   1.000
_cell.length_c   1.000
_cell.angle_alpha   90.00
_cell.angle_beta   90.00
_cell.angle_gamma   90.00
#
_symmetry.space_group_name_H-M   'P 1'
#
loop_
_entity.id
_entity.type
_entity.pdbx_description
1 polymer ?
#
loop_
_entity_poly.entity_id
_entity_poly.type
_entity_poly.pdbx_seq_one_letter_code
_entity_poly.pdbx_strand_id
1 'polypeptide(L)'
;AQEDASGKKEDSYAVSAGYANSLTIQSADAFNSTYSRIGIRKAWPSDVSQAQVSLYLMASSQDPKTYLATLNDFIATFPDSPDGYLNRANHYAYHRADLAPTEAEQGACLDKALEDINTASRFSERKGDVWFNRAKLIYGVAAADTTLNKEQWTVDAATEAIQKAIGEEDLPVYRQLEGDIHFYKGDFEQAFDDYMKVNDSDMASSTSWYWAAKAKANI
;
A
#
# COMPACT_ATOMS: atom_id res chain seq x y z
N ALA A 1 1.03 31.19 2.50
CA ALA A 1 0.14 30.70 3.56
C ALA A 1 -0.84 31.83 3.87
N GLN A 2 -2.10 31.66 3.58
CA GLN A 2 -3.16 32.54 4.10
C GLN A 2 -3.67 31.89 5.37
N GLU A 3 -3.42 32.52 6.51
CA GLU A 3 -4.15 32.22 7.75
C GLU A 3 -5.55 32.77 7.62
N ASP A 4 -6.56 31.95 7.88
CA ASP A 4 -7.90 32.45 8.05
C ASP A 4 -8.03 33.20 9.40
N ALA A 5 -9.05 34.04 9.50
CA ALA A 5 -9.26 34.88 10.67
C ALA A 5 -9.64 34.11 11.96
N SER A 6 -9.70 32.79 11.94
CA SER A 6 -10.02 31.90 13.07
C SER A 6 -8.82 31.25 13.72
N GLY A 7 -7.62 31.34 13.11
CA GLY A 7 -6.36 30.78 13.68
C GLY A 7 -6.36 29.26 13.83
N LYS A 8 -7.24 28.54 13.17
CA LYS A 8 -7.34 27.08 13.24
C LYS A 8 -6.49 26.41 12.16
N LYS A 9 -5.67 25.47 12.57
CA LYS A 9 -4.81 24.64 11.70
C LYS A 9 -5.57 23.66 10.79
N GLU A 10 -6.89 23.70 10.73
CA GLU A 10 -7.71 22.77 9.94
C GLU A 10 -7.57 22.97 8.43
N ASP A 11 -7.23 24.19 7.99
CA ASP A 11 -7.09 24.50 6.56
C ASP A 11 -5.79 24.02 5.93
N SER A 12 -4.80 23.63 6.71
CA SER A 12 -3.52 23.12 6.16
C SER A 12 -3.71 21.77 5.44
N TYR A 13 -4.69 20.97 5.84
CA TYR A 13 -5.01 19.69 5.19
C TYR A 13 -5.72 19.88 3.84
N ALA A 14 -6.67 20.79 3.77
CA ALA A 14 -7.39 21.11 2.53
C ALA A 14 -6.46 21.82 1.53
N VAL A 15 -5.58 22.69 2.02
CA VAL A 15 -4.57 23.37 1.20
C VAL A 15 -3.50 22.39 0.73
N SER A 16 -3.06 21.45 1.56
CA SER A 16 -2.08 20.44 1.13
C SER A 16 -2.70 19.41 0.19
N ALA A 17 -3.96 19.02 0.36
CA ALA A 17 -4.68 18.16 -0.59
C ALA A 17 -4.98 18.91 -1.91
N GLY A 18 -5.35 20.17 -1.86
CA GLY A 18 -5.52 21.04 -3.03
C GLY A 18 -4.17 21.32 -3.73
N TYR A 19 -3.11 21.50 -2.97
CA TYR A 19 -1.74 21.66 -3.50
C TYR A 19 -1.24 20.34 -4.10
N ALA A 20 -1.50 19.21 -3.47
CA ALA A 20 -1.18 17.90 -4.01
C ALA A 20 -1.91 17.65 -5.35
N ASN A 21 -3.20 18.00 -5.44
CA ASN A 21 -3.98 17.87 -6.68
C ASN A 21 -3.57 18.87 -7.77
N SER A 22 -3.18 20.10 -7.43
CA SER A 22 -2.67 21.09 -8.38
C SER A 22 -1.21 20.80 -8.81
N LEU A 23 -0.42 20.23 -7.93
CA LEU A 23 0.91 19.73 -8.21
C LEU A 23 0.88 18.52 -9.16
N THR A 24 -0.14 17.66 -9.07
CA THR A 24 -0.27 16.49 -9.97
C THR A 24 -0.46 16.88 -11.43
N ILE A 25 -0.94 18.10 -11.71
CA ILE A 25 -1.28 18.53 -13.09
C ILE A 25 -0.19 19.43 -13.71
N GLN A 26 0.63 20.13 -12.93
CA GLN A 26 1.60 21.10 -13.49
C GLN A 26 3.01 21.06 -12.91
N SER A 27 3.32 20.24 -11.91
CA SER A 27 4.59 20.38 -11.21
C SER A 27 5.26 19.08 -10.71
N ALA A 28 4.83 17.90 -11.15
CA ALA A 28 5.64 16.69 -10.95
C ALA A 28 7.05 16.95 -11.52
N ASP A 29 7.14 17.54 -12.71
CA ASP A 29 8.40 17.93 -13.33
C ASP A 29 9.09 19.12 -12.63
N ALA A 30 8.33 20.10 -12.15
CA ALA A 30 8.89 21.25 -11.42
C ALA A 30 9.33 20.85 -10.00
N PHE A 31 8.57 19.99 -9.32
CA PHE A 31 8.93 19.43 -8.03
C PHE A 31 10.18 18.55 -8.17
N ASN A 32 10.19 17.62 -9.12
CA ASN A 32 11.33 16.78 -9.43
C ASN A 32 12.54 17.59 -9.88
N SER A 33 12.37 18.65 -10.69
CA SER A 33 13.44 19.52 -11.13
C SER A 33 14.00 20.37 -9.99
N THR A 34 13.18 20.80 -9.06
CA THR A 34 13.60 21.58 -7.89
C THR A 34 14.36 20.71 -6.90
N TYR A 35 13.84 19.52 -6.57
CA TYR A 35 14.52 18.59 -5.66
C TYR A 35 15.74 17.92 -6.27
N SER A 36 15.77 17.64 -7.57
CA SER A 36 16.98 17.12 -8.24
C SER A 36 18.04 18.20 -8.50
N ARG A 37 17.65 19.45 -8.77
CA ARG A 37 18.59 20.58 -8.99
C ARG A 37 19.35 21.00 -7.75
N ILE A 38 18.75 20.89 -6.56
CA ILE A 38 19.38 21.43 -5.33
C ILE A 38 20.23 20.37 -4.64
N GLY A 39 20.32 19.15 -5.15
CA GLY A 39 21.06 18.05 -4.50
C GLY A 39 20.50 17.67 -3.13
N ILE A 40 19.31 18.19 -2.77
CA ILE A 40 18.64 17.99 -1.50
C ILE A 40 17.81 16.68 -1.56
N ARG A 41 18.45 15.56 -1.84
CA ARG A 41 17.86 14.25 -1.61
C ARG A 41 17.58 13.94 -0.13
N LYS A 42 17.83 14.88 0.79
CA LYS A 42 17.74 14.67 2.23
C LYS A 42 16.90 15.70 2.99
N ALA A 43 16.25 16.63 2.32
CA ALA A 43 15.40 17.60 3.02
C ALA A 43 13.93 17.21 2.93
N TRP A 44 13.59 16.09 3.55
CA TRP A 44 12.19 15.81 3.84
C TRP A 44 11.64 16.91 4.77
N PRO A 45 10.36 17.31 4.63
CA PRO A 45 9.69 18.12 5.63
C PRO A 45 9.86 17.51 7.02
N SER A 46 9.97 18.34 8.04
CA SER A 46 10.05 17.86 9.44
C SER A 46 8.76 17.18 9.90
N ASP A 47 7.66 17.42 9.21
CA ASP A 47 6.38 16.76 9.41
C ASP A 47 6.32 15.49 8.58
N VAL A 48 6.15 14.34 9.24
CA VAL A 48 6.06 13.05 8.61
C VAL A 48 4.88 12.94 7.65
N SER A 49 3.75 13.60 7.94
CA SER A 49 2.56 13.56 7.08
C SER A 49 2.82 14.25 5.75
N GLN A 50 3.49 15.40 5.75
CA GLN A 50 3.89 16.09 4.51
C GLN A 50 4.94 15.29 3.73
N ALA A 51 5.84 14.62 4.43
CA ALA A 51 6.84 13.75 3.83
C ALA A 51 6.18 12.52 3.16
N GLN A 52 5.16 11.93 3.76
CA GLN A 52 4.37 10.83 3.18
C GLN A 52 3.65 11.25 1.90
N VAL A 53 3.04 12.43 1.88
CA VAL A 53 2.42 12.98 0.66
C VAL A 53 3.48 13.14 -0.45
N SER A 54 4.64 13.68 -0.11
CA SER A 54 5.74 13.85 -1.05
C SER A 54 6.25 12.50 -1.59
N LEU A 55 6.37 11.50 -0.73
CA LEU A 55 6.74 10.14 -1.11
C LEU A 55 5.75 9.52 -2.11
N TYR A 56 4.45 9.68 -1.84
CA TYR A 56 3.39 9.18 -2.73
C TYR A 56 3.44 9.85 -4.11
N LEU A 57 3.68 11.17 -4.17
CA LEU A 57 3.81 11.91 -5.43
C LEU A 57 5.05 11.48 -6.24
N MET A 58 6.13 11.13 -5.56
CA MET A 58 7.35 10.65 -6.22
C MET A 58 7.21 9.24 -6.80
N ALA A 59 6.35 8.40 -6.22
CA ALA A 59 6.15 7.01 -6.66
C ALA A 59 5.77 6.88 -8.13
N SER A 60 4.94 7.81 -8.64
CA SER A 60 4.45 7.79 -10.03
C SER A 60 5.37 8.45 -11.04
N SER A 61 6.42 9.15 -10.58
CA SER A 61 7.26 10.01 -11.41
C SER A 61 8.72 9.56 -11.51
N GLN A 62 9.14 8.57 -10.71
CA GLN A 62 10.51 8.08 -10.66
C GLN A 62 10.62 6.68 -11.25
N ASP A 63 11.77 6.38 -11.85
CA ASP A 63 12.08 5.00 -12.19
C ASP A 63 12.25 4.13 -10.92
N PRO A 64 12.06 2.81 -11.00
CA PRO A 64 12.05 1.94 -9.81
C PRO A 64 13.30 2.03 -8.94
N LYS A 65 14.48 2.18 -9.53
CA LYS A 65 15.74 2.26 -8.75
C LYS A 65 15.89 3.60 -8.04
N THR A 66 15.51 4.69 -8.69
CA THR A 66 15.50 6.02 -8.09
C THR A 66 14.46 6.12 -6.99
N TYR A 67 13.27 5.54 -7.19
CA TYR A 67 12.25 5.53 -6.14
C TYR A 67 12.66 4.67 -4.94
N LEU A 68 13.35 3.54 -5.15
CA LEU A 68 13.92 2.76 -4.04
C LEU A 68 14.92 3.58 -3.21
N ALA A 69 15.76 4.39 -3.85
CA ALA A 69 16.67 5.29 -3.13
C ALA A 69 15.89 6.34 -2.31
N THR A 70 14.82 6.90 -2.89
CA THR A 70 13.92 7.83 -2.21
C THR A 70 13.26 7.21 -0.98
N LEU A 71 12.80 5.96 -1.08
CA LEU A 71 12.24 5.21 0.05
C LEU A 71 13.27 4.96 1.17
N ASN A 72 14.51 4.66 0.80
CA ASN A 72 15.59 4.51 1.77
C ASN A 72 15.90 5.82 2.50
N ASP A 73 15.91 6.95 1.79
CA ASP A 73 16.12 8.27 2.38
C ASP A 73 14.95 8.67 3.31
N PHE A 74 13.70 8.32 2.93
CA PHE A 74 12.52 8.52 3.78
C PHE A 74 12.65 7.73 5.08
N ILE A 75 12.96 6.43 5.01
CA ILE A 75 13.12 5.57 6.18
C ILE A 75 14.29 6.05 7.06
N ALA A 76 15.38 6.51 6.47
CA ALA A 76 16.51 7.05 7.22
C ALA A 76 16.14 8.34 7.99
N THR A 77 15.19 9.11 7.46
CA THR A 77 14.71 10.35 8.08
C THR A 77 13.62 10.08 9.13
N PHE A 78 12.75 9.13 8.86
CA PHE A 78 11.60 8.75 9.71
C PHE A 78 11.62 7.24 10.02
N PRO A 79 12.58 6.77 10.82
CA PRO A 79 12.80 5.34 11.05
C PRO A 79 11.65 4.64 11.77
N ASP A 80 10.81 5.40 12.49
CA ASP A 80 9.67 4.89 13.24
C ASP A 80 8.34 5.00 12.46
N SER A 81 8.38 5.48 11.20
CA SER A 81 7.19 5.56 10.36
C SER A 81 6.93 4.22 9.66
N PRO A 82 5.81 3.52 9.95
CA PRO A 82 5.48 2.26 9.30
C PRO A 82 5.28 2.42 7.79
N ASP A 83 4.82 3.58 7.32
CA ASP A 83 4.51 3.82 5.90
C ASP A 83 5.74 3.74 5.00
N GLY A 84 6.91 4.18 5.48
CA GLY A 84 8.16 4.04 4.74
C GLY A 84 8.46 2.58 4.40
N TYR A 85 8.36 1.71 5.39
CA TYR A 85 8.58 0.27 5.23
C TYR A 85 7.49 -0.39 4.38
N LEU A 86 6.21 -0.07 4.60
CA LEU A 86 5.11 -0.62 3.80
C LEU A 86 5.22 -0.22 2.31
N ASN A 87 5.58 1.03 2.04
CA ASN A 87 5.81 1.48 0.66
C ASN A 87 7.02 0.77 0.04
N ARG A 88 8.12 0.57 0.78
CA ARG A 88 9.29 -0.13 0.28
C ARG A 88 9.02 -1.61 0.07
N ALA A 89 8.24 -2.26 0.93
CA ALA A 89 7.79 -3.63 0.75
C ALA A 89 7.00 -3.81 -0.55
N ASN A 90 6.02 -2.93 -0.80
CA ASN A 90 5.26 -2.92 -2.05
C ASN A 90 6.20 -2.73 -3.25
N HIS A 91 7.12 -1.81 -3.15
CA HIS A 91 8.06 -1.51 -4.23
C HIS A 91 8.97 -2.71 -4.55
N TYR A 92 9.55 -3.35 -3.56
CA TYR A 92 10.34 -4.57 -3.75
C TYR A 92 9.53 -5.69 -4.42
N ALA A 93 8.28 -5.88 -4.02
CA ALA A 93 7.48 -6.98 -4.53
C ALA A 93 7.00 -6.74 -5.98
N TYR A 94 6.45 -5.56 -6.28
CA TYR A 94 5.86 -5.28 -7.59
C TYR A 94 6.88 -4.88 -8.65
N HIS A 95 8.01 -4.29 -8.27
CA HIS A 95 9.07 -3.88 -9.20
C HIS A 95 10.32 -4.77 -9.14
N ARG A 96 10.20 -6.00 -8.60
CA ARG A 96 11.34 -6.92 -8.47
C ARG A 96 12.09 -7.18 -9.78
N ALA A 97 11.36 -7.25 -10.90
CA ALA A 97 11.96 -7.46 -12.23
C ALA A 97 12.79 -6.26 -12.71
N ASP A 98 12.38 -5.04 -12.35
CA ASP A 98 13.11 -3.81 -12.68
C ASP A 98 14.32 -3.59 -11.75
N LEU A 99 14.21 -4.08 -10.51
CA LEU A 99 15.24 -3.92 -9.48
C LEU A 99 16.34 -4.98 -9.57
N ALA A 100 16.01 -6.18 -10.06
CA ALA A 100 16.88 -7.34 -10.02
C ALA A 100 16.85 -8.13 -11.35
N PRO A 101 18.02 -8.41 -11.95
CA PRO A 101 18.12 -9.02 -13.27
C PRO A 101 17.90 -10.53 -13.28
N THR A 102 18.02 -11.21 -12.14
CA THR A 102 17.89 -12.67 -12.02
C THR A 102 16.75 -13.08 -11.11
N GLU A 103 16.17 -14.27 -11.35
CA GLU A 103 15.11 -14.83 -10.51
C GLU A 103 15.52 -14.96 -9.04
N ALA A 104 16.77 -15.34 -8.78
CA ALA A 104 17.30 -15.43 -7.42
C ALA A 104 17.30 -14.07 -6.70
N GLU A 105 17.72 -13.00 -7.39
CA GLU A 105 17.72 -11.64 -6.86
C GLU A 105 16.29 -11.09 -6.71
N GLN A 106 15.40 -11.43 -7.66
CA GLN A 106 13.98 -11.10 -7.55
C GLN A 106 13.33 -11.80 -6.35
N GLY A 107 13.73 -13.06 -6.11
CA GLY A 107 13.39 -13.78 -4.88
C GLY A 107 13.87 -13.09 -3.61
N ALA A 108 15.09 -12.53 -3.61
CA ALA A 108 15.60 -11.75 -2.49
C ALA A 108 14.84 -10.42 -2.29
N CYS A 109 14.30 -9.81 -3.34
CA CYS A 109 13.41 -8.66 -3.21
C CYS A 109 12.13 -9.01 -2.44
N LEU A 110 11.55 -10.18 -2.68
CA LEU A 110 10.39 -10.66 -1.93
C LEU A 110 10.69 -10.90 -0.45
N ASP A 111 11.88 -11.41 -0.13
CA ASP A 111 12.30 -11.60 1.26
C ASP A 111 12.46 -10.25 1.99
N LYS A 112 13.06 -9.24 1.32
CA LYS A 112 13.15 -7.86 1.83
C LYS A 112 11.77 -7.23 2.04
N ALA A 113 10.82 -7.51 1.15
CA ALA A 113 9.45 -7.01 1.30
C ALA A 113 8.80 -7.53 2.60
N LEU A 114 8.98 -8.81 2.94
CA LEU A 114 8.47 -9.37 4.19
C LEU A 114 9.21 -8.83 5.43
N GLU A 115 10.51 -8.60 5.34
CA GLU A 115 11.29 -7.96 6.42
C GLU A 115 10.79 -6.54 6.69
N ASP A 116 10.48 -5.77 5.66
CA ASP A 116 9.92 -4.42 5.78
C ASP A 116 8.54 -4.45 6.43
N ILE A 117 7.65 -5.36 6.03
CA ILE A 117 6.34 -5.52 6.67
C ILE A 117 6.50 -5.89 8.16
N ASN A 118 7.41 -6.81 8.48
CA ASN A 118 7.69 -7.18 9.86
C ASN A 118 8.24 -5.98 10.67
N THR A 119 9.03 -5.12 10.03
CA THR A 119 9.55 -3.90 10.66
C THR A 119 8.44 -2.87 10.86
N ALA A 120 7.59 -2.65 9.85
CA ALA A 120 6.42 -1.78 9.97
C ALA A 120 5.50 -2.19 11.13
N SER A 121 5.35 -3.49 11.39
CA SER A 121 4.52 -4.01 12.48
C SER A 121 5.00 -3.61 13.87
N ARG A 122 6.27 -3.24 14.04
CA ARG A 122 6.82 -2.78 15.33
C ARG A 122 6.40 -1.36 15.67
N PHE A 123 6.19 -0.55 14.64
CA PHE A 123 5.88 0.88 14.77
C PHE A 123 4.40 1.21 14.58
N SER A 124 3.63 0.30 13.98
CA SER A 124 2.20 0.53 13.76
C SER A 124 1.40 0.33 15.06
N GLU A 125 0.55 1.31 15.37
CA GLU A 125 -0.47 1.19 16.43
C GLU A 125 -1.63 0.28 15.99
N ARG A 126 -1.92 0.25 14.68
CA ARG A 126 -2.99 -0.54 14.08
C ARG A 126 -2.42 -1.81 13.46
N LYS A 127 -2.33 -2.87 14.24
CA LYS A 127 -1.79 -4.16 13.80
C LYS A 127 -2.59 -4.78 12.65
N GLY A 128 -3.90 -4.62 12.66
CA GLY A 128 -4.77 -5.07 11.58
C GLY A 128 -4.39 -4.51 10.23
N ASP A 129 -4.06 -3.21 10.15
CA ASP A 129 -3.63 -2.58 8.89
C ASP A 129 -2.33 -3.19 8.34
N VAL A 130 -1.39 -3.57 9.20
CA VAL A 130 -0.15 -4.21 8.75
C VAL A 130 -0.42 -5.62 8.23
N TRP A 131 -1.25 -6.41 8.93
CA TRP A 131 -1.67 -7.73 8.46
C TRP A 131 -2.45 -7.65 7.15
N PHE A 132 -3.33 -6.66 7.00
CA PHE A 132 -4.04 -6.37 5.75
C PHE A 132 -3.07 -6.05 4.60
N ASN A 133 -2.10 -5.15 4.81
CA ASN A 133 -1.09 -4.84 3.80
C ASN A 133 -0.25 -6.06 3.44
N ARG A 134 0.09 -6.91 4.41
CA ARG A 134 0.77 -8.18 4.18
C ARG A 134 -0.08 -9.11 3.29
N ALA A 135 -1.35 -9.31 3.65
CA ALA A 135 -2.27 -10.14 2.88
C ALA A 135 -2.43 -9.66 1.45
N LYS A 136 -2.67 -8.36 1.28
CA LYS A 136 -2.83 -7.71 -0.03
C LYS A 136 -1.59 -7.89 -0.91
N LEU A 137 -0.40 -7.70 -0.33
CA LEU A 137 0.85 -7.82 -1.05
C LEU A 137 1.10 -9.26 -1.50
N ILE A 138 0.96 -10.21 -0.59
CA ILE A 138 1.16 -11.63 -0.87
C ILE A 138 0.15 -12.11 -1.93
N TYR A 139 -1.14 -11.79 -1.75
CA TYR A 139 -2.18 -12.14 -2.71
C TYR A 139 -1.90 -11.57 -4.10
N GLY A 140 -1.57 -10.27 -4.18
CA GLY A 140 -1.28 -9.61 -5.46
C GLY A 140 -0.11 -10.25 -6.21
N VAL A 141 0.94 -10.66 -5.50
CA VAL A 141 2.09 -11.36 -6.12
C VAL A 141 1.74 -12.80 -6.49
N ALA A 142 1.12 -13.56 -5.58
CA ALA A 142 0.80 -14.97 -5.82
C ALA A 142 -0.24 -15.17 -6.94
N ALA A 143 -1.21 -14.28 -7.03
CA ALA A 143 -2.22 -14.33 -8.10
C ALA A 143 -1.65 -13.93 -9.48
N ALA A 144 -0.66 -13.04 -9.50
CA ALA A 144 -0.01 -12.59 -10.74
C ALA A 144 1.08 -13.57 -11.23
N ASP A 145 1.71 -14.31 -10.33
CA ASP A 145 2.82 -15.24 -10.65
C ASP A 145 2.57 -16.61 -10.01
N THR A 146 1.78 -17.42 -10.71
CA THR A 146 1.43 -18.79 -10.27
C THR A 146 2.58 -19.78 -10.34
N THR A 147 3.72 -19.38 -10.91
CA THR A 147 4.94 -20.20 -11.00
C THR A 147 5.89 -19.96 -9.81
N LEU A 148 5.60 -18.94 -8.99
CA LEU A 148 6.42 -18.57 -7.85
C LEU A 148 6.40 -19.68 -6.78
N ASN A 149 7.53 -20.34 -6.62
CA ASN A 149 7.71 -21.42 -5.63
C ASN A 149 8.35 -20.88 -4.34
N LYS A 150 7.60 -20.06 -3.59
CA LYS A 150 8.02 -19.54 -2.29
C LYS A 150 6.88 -19.71 -1.28
N GLU A 151 7.10 -20.47 -0.23
CA GLU A 151 6.11 -20.85 0.79
C GLU A 151 5.34 -19.64 1.39
N GLN A 152 6.02 -18.53 1.61
CA GLN A 152 5.42 -17.34 2.21
C GLN A 152 4.66 -16.45 1.21
N TRP A 153 4.69 -16.81 -0.08
CA TRP A 153 4.08 -16.05 -1.18
C TRP A 153 3.03 -16.88 -1.91
N THR A 154 2.15 -17.50 -1.15
CA THR A 154 1.04 -18.29 -1.63
C THR A 154 -0.30 -17.64 -1.30
N VAL A 155 -1.35 -18.01 -2.02
CA VAL A 155 -2.72 -17.55 -1.70
C VAL A 155 -3.15 -17.99 -0.31
N ASP A 156 -2.69 -19.16 0.16
CA ASP A 156 -2.97 -19.61 1.53
C ASP A 156 -2.25 -18.76 2.59
N ALA A 157 -1.02 -18.33 2.34
CA ALA A 157 -0.32 -17.39 3.22
C ALA A 157 -1.01 -16.02 3.26
N ALA A 158 -1.60 -15.58 2.15
CA ALA A 158 -2.45 -14.38 2.11
C ALA A 158 -3.73 -14.57 2.91
N THR A 159 -4.37 -15.76 2.83
CA THR A 159 -5.55 -16.11 3.62
C THR A 159 -5.25 -16.03 5.12
N GLU A 160 -4.15 -16.61 5.57
CA GLU A 160 -3.75 -16.52 6.98
C GLU A 160 -3.51 -15.07 7.44
N ALA A 161 -2.91 -14.26 6.59
CA ALA A 161 -2.63 -12.86 6.92
C ALA A 161 -3.92 -12.03 7.01
N ILE A 162 -4.89 -12.20 6.09
CA ILE A 162 -6.15 -11.47 6.15
C ILE A 162 -7.00 -11.88 7.35
N GLN A 163 -7.00 -13.15 7.71
CA GLN A 163 -7.68 -13.63 8.92
C GLN A 163 -7.10 -13.02 10.20
N LYS A 164 -5.78 -12.82 10.26
CA LYS A 164 -5.15 -12.09 11.37
C LYS A 164 -5.58 -10.62 11.41
N ALA A 165 -5.68 -9.95 10.24
CA ALA A 165 -6.18 -8.58 10.19
C ALA A 165 -7.60 -8.47 10.72
N ILE A 166 -8.49 -9.37 10.31
CA ILE A 166 -9.90 -9.43 10.75
C ILE A 166 -9.99 -9.79 12.24
N GLY A 167 -9.08 -10.61 12.75
CA GLY A 167 -9.00 -10.95 14.17
C GLY A 167 -8.61 -9.77 15.07
N GLU A 168 -7.86 -8.79 14.56
CA GLU A 168 -7.54 -7.55 15.27
C GLU A 168 -8.73 -6.56 15.22
N GLU A 169 -9.35 -6.40 14.06
CA GLU A 169 -10.51 -5.55 13.84
C GLU A 169 -11.27 -6.03 12.60
N ASP A 170 -12.57 -6.23 12.69
CA ASP A 170 -13.39 -6.67 11.55
C ASP A 170 -13.85 -5.47 10.71
N LEU A 171 -12.98 -5.05 9.78
CA LEU A 171 -13.26 -3.92 8.89
C LEU A 171 -13.78 -4.38 7.52
N PRO A 172 -14.72 -3.62 6.92
CA PRO A 172 -15.25 -3.94 5.58
C PRO A 172 -14.16 -4.07 4.50
N VAL A 173 -13.10 -3.25 4.56
CA VAL A 173 -11.99 -3.33 3.60
C VAL A 173 -11.20 -4.64 3.72
N TYR A 174 -11.12 -5.23 4.92
CA TYR A 174 -10.48 -6.53 5.13
C TYR A 174 -11.37 -7.65 4.58
N ARG A 175 -12.70 -7.55 4.80
CA ARG A 175 -13.67 -8.48 4.23
C ARG A 175 -13.70 -8.45 2.72
N GLN A 176 -13.53 -7.27 2.11
CA GLN A 176 -13.42 -7.17 0.65
C GLN A 176 -12.23 -8.01 0.14
N LEU A 177 -11.05 -7.88 0.76
CA LEU A 177 -9.88 -8.65 0.36
C LEU A 177 -10.04 -10.15 0.64
N GLU A 178 -10.68 -10.54 1.75
CA GLU A 178 -10.98 -11.93 2.06
C GLU A 178 -11.91 -12.54 1.00
N GLY A 179 -12.96 -11.82 0.61
CA GLY A 179 -13.84 -12.21 -0.48
C GLY A 179 -13.11 -12.35 -1.83
N ASP A 180 -12.19 -11.43 -2.14
CA ASP A 180 -11.37 -11.53 -3.36
C ASP A 180 -10.48 -12.78 -3.36
N ILE A 181 -9.91 -13.13 -2.20
CA ILE A 181 -9.09 -14.34 -2.02
C ILE A 181 -9.96 -15.60 -2.17
N HIS A 182 -11.13 -15.67 -1.50
CA HIS A 182 -12.05 -16.80 -1.63
C HIS A 182 -12.55 -16.96 -3.06
N PHE A 183 -12.88 -15.85 -3.71
CA PHE A 183 -13.30 -15.89 -5.13
C PHE A 183 -12.19 -16.45 -6.03
N TYR A 184 -10.94 -16.04 -5.82
CA TYR A 184 -9.80 -16.57 -6.57
C TYR A 184 -9.58 -18.06 -6.35
N LYS A 185 -9.83 -18.57 -5.13
CA LYS A 185 -9.73 -20.00 -4.77
C LYS A 185 -10.90 -20.84 -5.32
N GLY A 186 -11.97 -20.20 -5.78
CA GLY A 186 -13.21 -20.86 -6.18
C GLY A 186 -14.17 -21.16 -5.03
N ASP A 187 -13.91 -20.63 -3.84
CA ASP A 187 -14.74 -20.75 -2.65
C ASP A 187 -15.88 -19.73 -2.71
N PHE A 188 -16.78 -19.88 -3.68
CA PHE A 188 -17.75 -18.85 -4.07
C PHE A 188 -18.81 -18.56 -3.01
N GLU A 189 -19.19 -19.54 -2.18
CA GLU A 189 -20.11 -19.31 -1.05
C GLU A 189 -19.49 -18.36 -0.03
N GLN A 190 -18.24 -18.61 0.39
CA GLN A 190 -17.52 -17.78 1.32
C GLN A 190 -17.27 -16.38 0.74
N ALA A 191 -16.88 -16.30 -0.54
CA ALA A 191 -16.70 -15.03 -1.23
C ALA A 191 -17.98 -14.20 -1.24
N PHE A 192 -19.14 -14.82 -1.53
CA PHE A 192 -20.43 -14.15 -1.48
C PHE A 192 -20.74 -13.60 -0.09
N ASP A 193 -20.56 -14.40 0.95
CA ASP A 193 -20.82 -13.98 2.33
C ASP A 193 -19.93 -12.80 2.75
N ASP A 194 -18.66 -12.82 2.37
CA ASP A 194 -17.73 -11.73 2.69
C ASP A 194 -18.09 -10.43 1.94
N TYR A 195 -18.42 -10.51 0.65
CA TYR A 195 -18.91 -9.33 -0.08
C TYR A 195 -20.24 -8.80 0.46
N MET A 196 -21.12 -9.68 0.96
CA MET A 196 -22.36 -9.23 1.60
C MET A 196 -22.09 -8.47 2.90
N LYS A 197 -21.11 -8.88 3.73
CA LYS A 197 -20.69 -8.09 4.91
C LYS A 197 -20.19 -6.69 4.52
N VAL A 198 -19.50 -6.56 3.38
CA VAL A 198 -19.12 -5.24 2.84
C VAL A 198 -20.34 -4.44 2.43
N ASN A 199 -21.31 -5.08 1.74
CA ASN A 199 -22.53 -4.44 1.25
C ASN A 199 -23.49 -4.01 2.37
N ASP A 200 -23.41 -4.66 3.53
CA ASP A 200 -24.18 -4.31 4.72
C ASP A 200 -23.54 -3.16 5.53
N SER A 201 -22.39 -2.67 5.09
CA SER A 201 -21.66 -1.56 5.71
C SER A 201 -21.82 -0.25 4.93
N ASP A 202 -21.29 0.84 5.49
CA ASP A 202 -21.17 2.15 4.84
C ASP A 202 -20.16 2.17 3.66
N MET A 203 -19.37 1.12 3.51
CA MET A 203 -18.43 0.92 2.38
C MET A 203 -19.06 0.17 1.19
N ALA A 204 -20.36 -0.08 1.20
CA ALA A 204 -21.07 -0.68 0.08
C ALA A 204 -20.82 0.11 -1.23
N SER A 205 -20.49 -0.59 -2.29
CA SER A 205 -20.14 0.01 -3.58
C SER A 205 -20.68 -0.83 -4.74
N SER A 206 -20.77 -0.22 -5.92
CA SER A 206 -21.10 -0.98 -7.14
C SER A 206 -20.14 -2.13 -7.39
N THR A 207 -18.89 -1.99 -6.99
CA THR A 207 -17.85 -3.02 -7.12
C THR A 207 -18.12 -4.19 -6.18
N SER A 208 -18.42 -3.94 -4.90
CA SER A 208 -18.72 -5.01 -3.94
C SER A 208 -20.01 -5.76 -4.30
N TRP A 209 -21.05 -5.04 -4.76
CA TRP A 209 -22.27 -5.67 -5.29
C TRP A 209 -22.02 -6.49 -6.55
N TYR A 210 -21.20 -6.00 -7.48
CA TYR A 210 -20.83 -6.76 -8.68
C TYR A 210 -20.14 -8.08 -8.34
N TRP A 211 -19.18 -8.07 -7.42
CA TRP A 211 -18.45 -9.27 -7.03
C TRP A 211 -19.32 -10.24 -6.23
N ALA A 212 -20.22 -9.74 -5.36
CA ALA A 212 -21.21 -10.58 -4.67
C ALA A 212 -22.12 -11.29 -5.69
N ALA A 213 -22.65 -10.55 -6.67
CA ALA A 213 -23.49 -11.14 -7.72
C ALA A 213 -22.72 -12.17 -8.55
N LYS A 214 -21.45 -11.91 -8.86
CA LYS A 214 -20.59 -12.81 -9.62
C LYS A 214 -20.25 -14.07 -8.81
N ALA A 215 -19.98 -13.97 -7.53
CA ALA A 215 -19.82 -15.12 -6.64
C ALA A 215 -21.10 -15.94 -6.60
N LYS A 216 -22.25 -15.30 -6.40
CA LYS A 216 -23.57 -15.98 -6.38
C LYS A 216 -23.89 -16.73 -7.66
N ALA A 217 -23.46 -16.23 -8.81
CA ALA A 217 -23.69 -16.89 -10.11
C ALA A 217 -22.82 -18.15 -10.33
N ASN A 218 -21.82 -18.39 -9.48
CA ASN A 218 -20.93 -19.55 -9.54
C ASN A 218 -21.22 -20.61 -8.45
N ILE A 219 -22.18 -20.33 -7.54
CA ILE A 219 -22.74 -21.31 -6.59
C ILE A 219 -23.82 -22.13 -7.26
#